data_96d2d13a760207ea05594287947a3e73
#
_entry.id   96d2d13a760207ea05594287947a3e73
#
_cell.length_a   1.000
_cell.length_b   1.000
_cell.length_c   1.000
_cell.angle_alpha   90.00
_cell.angle_beta   90.00
_cell.angle_gamma   90.00
#
_symmetry.space_group_name_H-M   'P 1'
#
loop_
_entity.id
_entity.type
_entity.pdbx_description
1 polymer ?
#
loop_
_entity_poly.entity_id
_entity_poly.type
_entity_poly.pdbx_seq_one_letter_code
_entity_poly.pdbx_strand_id
1 'polypeptide(L)'
;MAVLCTSCIKDRERGADLEVGDIIPDFTVTMNDGSVLNSELLRSGVSCIMFFTTQCSDCRETLPYMQRLYDEYLPQGVTFALISRAEADDTIASHWASEGLTMPYSAQKYRVIYELFASSRIPRVYICKDGVIRAIFTDTPENPIYEDMKAVIDEL
;
A
#
# COMPACT_ATOMS: atom_id res chain seq x y z
N MET A 1 30.44 8.20 33.31
CA MET A 1 29.41 9.06 32.69
C MET A 1 28.75 8.25 31.60
N ALA A 2 27.54 7.78 31.83
CA ALA A 2 26.77 7.07 30.84
C ALA A 2 25.95 8.11 30.06
N VAL A 3 26.22 8.23 28.75
CA VAL A 3 25.39 9.02 27.83
C VAL A 3 24.18 8.17 27.49
N LEU A 4 23.05 8.48 28.11
CA LEU A 4 21.76 7.93 27.71
C LEU A 4 21.37 8.55 26.36
N CYS A 5 21.56 7.81 25.29
CA CYS A 5 20.88 8.11 24.01
C CYS A 5 19.39 7.89 24.23
N THR A 6 18.69 8.96 24.53
CA THR A 6 17.23 8.97 24.44
C THR A 6 16.88 8.92 22.95
N SER A 7 16.61 7.72 22.47
CA SER A 7 15.95 7.53 21.18
C SER A 7 14.60 8.25 21.30
N CYS A 8 14.48 9.40 20.67
CA CYS A 8 13.19 10.05 20.50
C CYS A 8 12.34 9.17 19.57
N ILE A 9 11.60 8.25 20.16
CA ILE A 9 10.42 7.70 19.50
C ILE A 9 9.47 8.88 19.40
N LYS A 10 9.35 9.42 18.19
CA LYS A 10 8.37 10.46 17.90
C LYS A 10 7.00 9.79 18.02
N ASP A 11 6.34 9.96 19.15
CA ASP A 11 4.97 9.52 19.33
C ASP A 11 4.13 10.20 18.25
N ARG A 12 3.65 9.39 17.31
CA ARG A 12 2.79 9.86 16.23
C ARG A 12 1.49 10.36 16.82
N GLU A 13 1.14 11.61 16.55
CA GLU A 13 -0.18 12.13 16.91
C GLU A 13 -1.27 11.27 16.24
N ARG A 14 -2.30 10.88 17.00
CA ARG A 14 -3.43 10.13 16.48
C ARG A 14 -4.07 10.89 15.32
N GLY A 15 -4.12 10.26 14.13
CA GLY A 15 -4.73 10.82 12.94
C GLY A 15 -3.77 11.59 12.02
N ALA A 16 -2.47 11.65 12.33
CA ALA A 16 -1.48 12.14 11.38
C ALA A 16 -1.21 11.09 10.30
N ASP A 17 -1.19 11.52 9.04
CA ASP A 17 -0.81 10.66 7.92
C ASP A 17 0.66 10.22 8.05
N LEU A 18 0.95 8.98 7.62
CA LEU A 18 2.33 8.51 7.52
C LEU A 18 3.09 9.30 6.46
N GLU A 19 4.36 9.53 6.73
CA GLU A 19 5.26 10.27 5.86
C GLU A 19 6.42 9.38 5.39
N VAL A 20 7.14 9.83 4.38
CA VAL A 20 8.41 9.21 3.96
C VAL A 20 9.39 9.20 5.14
N GLY A 21 9.98 8.02 5.41
CA GLY A 21 10.84 7.79 6.56
C GLY A 21 10.14 7.10 7.74
N ASP A 22 8.82 7.09 7.77
CA ASP A 22 8.06 6.38 8.81
C ASP A 22 8.13 4.85 8.57
N ILE A 23 8.01 4.11 9.68
CA ILE A 23 7.87 2.66 9.65
C ILE A 23 6.39 2.32 9.50
N ILE A 24 6.08 1.34 8.64
CA ILE A 24 4.70 0.88 8.48
C ILE A 24 4.17 0.29 9.80
N PRO A 25 2.89 0.55 10.13
CA PRO A 25 2.28 0.05 11.37
C PRO A 25 2.07 -1.47 11.33
N ASP A 26 1.81 -2.05 12.49
CA ASP A 26 1.42 -3.45 12.61
C ASP A 26 -0.01 -3.66 12.14
N PHE A 27 -0.21 -4.61 11.24
CA PHE A 27 -1.53 -5.05 10.78
C PHE A 27 -1.48 -6.45 10.17
N THR A 28 -2.65 -7.07 10.08
CA THR A 28 -2.85 -8.34 9.40
C THR A 28 -4.14 -8.27 8.59
N VAL A 29 -4.11 -8.73 7.35
CA VAL A 29 -5.27 -8.80 6.46
C VAL A 29 -5.37 -10.16 5.80
N THR A 30 -6.60 -10.56 5.47
CA THR A 30 -6.85 -11.76 4.66
C THR A 30 -7.07 -11.32 3.21
N MET A 31 -6.35 -11.96 2.29
CA MET A 31 -6.46 -11.71 0.87
C MET A 31 -7.63 -12.50 0.26
N ASN A 32 -8.07 -12.11 -0.92
CA ASN A 32 -9.18 -12.76 -1.64
C ASN A 32 -8.90 -14.22 -2.03
N ASP A 33 -7.63 -14.61 -2.10
CA ASP A 33 -7.21 -16.00 -2.35
C ASP A 33 -7.12 -16.86 -1.07
N GLY A 34 -7.48 -16.29 0.10
CA GLY A 34 -7.43 -16.94 1.39
C GLY A 34 -6.07 -16.86 2.10
N SER A 35 -5.04 -16.33 1.45
CA SER A 35 -3.75 -16.10 2.09
C SER A 35 -3.84 -15.00 3.14
N VAL A 36 -2.93 -15.02 4.10
CA VAL A 36 -2.81 -13.99 5.14
C VAL A 36 -1.57 -13.16 4.87
N LEU A 37 -1.74 -11.86 4.84
CA LEU A 37 -0.66 -10.89 4.68
C LEU A 37 -0.56 -10.05 5.96
N ASN A 38 0.62 -9.95 6.51
CA ASN A 38 0.88 -9.12 7.68
C ASN A 38 2.03 -8.14 7.44
N SER A 39 2.12 -7.13 8.28
CA SER A 39 3.16 -6.11 8.19
C SER A 39 4.58 -6.65 8.32
N GLU A 40 4.77 -7.77 9.02
CA GLU A 40 6.09 -8.39 9.17
C GLU A 40 6.64 -8.90 7.83
N LEU A 41 5.78 -9.50 7.00
CA LEU A 41 6.14 -9.90 5.63
C LEU A 41 6.51 -8.69 4.77
N LEU A 42 5.81 -7.58 4.94
CA LEU A 42 6.05 -6.34 4.20
C LEU A 42 7.33 -5.60 4.66
N ARG A 43 7.85 -5.94 5.82
CA ARG A 43 9.10 -5.36 6.36
C ARG A 43 10.36 -6.06 5.85
N SER A 44 10.24 -7.07 5.01
CA SER A 44 11.37 -7.77 4.39
C SER A 44 11.50 -7.37 2.93
N GLY A 45 12.57 -6.65 2.59
CA GLY A 45 12.83 -6.21 1.24
C GLY A 45 11.92 -5.09 0.76
N VAL A 46 11.68 -5.03 -0.54
CA VAL A 46 10.81 -4.02 -1.16
C VAL A 46 9.36 -4.46 -1.09
N SER A 47 8.48 -3.55 -0.68
CA SER A 47 7.04 -3.77 -0.69
C SER A 47 6.31 -2.57 -1.32
N CYS A 48 5.15 -2.86 -1.90
CA CYS A 48 4.27 -1.89 -2.51
C CYS A 48 2.86 -2.07 -1.92
N ILE A 49 2.37 -1.06 -1.23
CA ILE A 49 1.06 -1.09 -0.55
C ILE A 49 0.15 -0.07 -1.22
N MET A 50 -1.00 -0.49 -1.71
CA MET A 50 -1.99 0.41 -2.29
C MET A 50 -3.32 0.33 -1.56
N PHE A 51 -3.82 1.48 -1.14
CA PHE A 51 -5.20 1.65 -0.69
C PHE A 51 -6.07 2.20 -1.82
N PHE A 52 -7.22 1.58 -2.02
CA PHE A 52 -8.10 1.87 -3.15
C PHE A 52 -9.58 1.66 -2.82
N THR A 53 -10.44 2.11 -3.72
CA THR A 53 -11.79 1.61 -3.93
C THR A 53 -12.10 1.58 -5.42
N THR A 54 -12.88 0.63 -5.88
CA THR A 54 -13.29 0.54 -7.30
C THR A 54 -14.33 1.59 -7.68
N GLN A 55 -14.88 2.31 -6.70
CA GLN A 55 -15.83 3.41 -6.90
C GLN A 55 -15.14 4.75 -7.21
N CYS A 56 -13.83 4.82 -7.06
CA CYS A 56 -13.04 6.02 -7.31
C CYS A 56 -12.41 5.94 -8.72
N SER A 57 -12.67 6.95 -9.57
CA SER A 57 -12.12 7.01 -10.93
C SER A 57 -10.59 7.04 -10.94
N ASP A 58 -9.98 7.76 -10.03
CA ASP A 58 -8.51 7.85 -9.91
C ASP A 58 -7.89 6.51 -9.52
N CYS A 59 -8.55 5.77 -8.64
CA CYS A 59 -8.13 4.41 -8.30
C CYS A 59 -8.23 3.47 -9.50
N ARG A 60 -9.35 3.53 -10.24
CA ARG A 60 -9.52 2.72 -11.46
C ARG A 60 -8.47 3.01 -12.51
N GLU A 61 -8.02 4.25 -12.61
CA GLU A 61 -6.93 4.66 -13.51
C GLU A 61 -5.58 4.09 -13.07
N THR A 62 -5.32 4.02 -11.76
CA THR A 62 -4.05 3.55 -11.19
C THR A 62 -3.94 2.03 -11.15
N LEU A 63 -5.02 1.29 -10.98
CA LEU A 63 -5.02 -0.17 -10.83
C LEU A 63 -4.32 -0.92 -11.99
N PRO A 64 -4.50 -0.56 -13.27
CA PRO A 64 -3.77 -1.20 -14.36
C PRO A 64 -2.25 -1.02 -14.26
N TYR A 65 -1.78 0.12 -13.77
CA TYR A 65 -0.35 0.36 -13.52
C TYR A 65 0.17 -0.51 -12.38
N MET A 66 -0.63 -0.70 -11.35
CA MET A 66 -0.28 -1.62 -10.25
C MET A 66 -0.21 -3.07 -10.73
N GLN A 67 -1.13 -3.50 -11.60
CA GLN A 67 -1.07 -4.84 -12.20
C GLN A 67 0.21 -5.02 -13.00
N ARG A 68 0.61 -4.03 -13.77
CA ARG A 68 1.85 -4.08 -14.55
C ARG A 68 3.08 -4.14 -13.66
N LEU A 69 3.13 -3.38 -12.57
CA LEU A 69 4.19 -3.48 -11.57
C LEU A 69 4.22 -4.84 -10.89
N TYR A 70 3.04 -5.36 -10.53
CA TYR A 70 2.90 -6.69 -9.94
C TYR A 70 3.47 -7.77 -10.85
N ASP A 71 3.10 -7.78 -12.12
CA ASP A 71 3.57 -8.76 -13.10
C ASP A 71 5.09 -8.71 -13.29
N GLU A 72 5.68 -7.51 -13.28
CA GLU A 72 7.11 -7.31 -13.48
C GLU A 72 7.95 -7.61 -12.23
N TYR A 73 7.51 -7.16 -11.05
CA TYR A 73 8.33 -7.15 -9.84
C TYR A 73 8.02 -8.26 -8.84
N LEU A 74 6.87 -8.91 -8.92
CA LEU A 74 6.61 -10.07 -8.07
C LEU A 74 7.67 -11.17 -8.25
N PRO A 75 8.06 -11.53 -9.49
CA PRO A 75 9.14 -12.50 -9.70
C PRO A 75 10.51 -12.04 -9.19
N GLN A 76 10.69 -10.75 -8.98
CA GLN A 76 11.91 -10.15 -8.42
C GLN A 76 11.91 -10.06 -6.89
N GLY A 77 10.86 -10.55 -6.23
CA GLY A 77 10.76 -10.59 -4.78
C GLY A 77 10.09 -9.39 -4.13
N VAL A 78 9.48 -8.48 -4.90
CA VAL A 78 8.68 -7.39 -4.33
C VAL A 78 7.35 -7.93 -3.81
N THR A 79 6.99 -7.56 -2.60
CA THR A 79 5.71 -7.94 -1.99
C THR A 79 4.66 -6.86 -2.26
N PHE A 80 3.48 -7.27 -2.71
CA PHE A 80 2.37 -6.37 -3.02
C PHE A 80 1.22 -6.55 -2.04
N ALA A 81 0.66 -5.46 -1.55
CA ALA A 81 -0.49 -5.41 -0.67
C ALA A 81 -1.53 -4.43 -1.22
N LEU A 82 -2.53 -4.94 -1.94
CA LEU A 82 -3.66 -4.15 -2.39
C LEU A 82 -4.80 -4.31 -1.39
N ILE A 83 -5.16 -3.22 -0.73
CA ILE A 83 -6.10 -3.22 0.39
C ILE A 83 -7.21 -2.21 0.10
N SER A 84 -8.45 -2.64 0.11
CA SER A 84 -9.54 -1.67 -0.04
C SER A 84 -9.61 -0.75 1.17
N ARG A 85 -9.95 0.50 0.94
CA ARG A 85 -10.16 1.46 2.03
C ARG A 85 -11.37 1.05 2.88
N ALA A 86 -12.49 0.78 2.22
CA ALA A 86 -13.71 0.20 2.80
C ALA A 86 -14.65 -0.19 1.65
N GLU A 87 -14.54 -1.40 1.14
CA GLU A 87 -15.34 -1.88 0.01
C GLU A 87 -15.53 -3.39 0.11
N ALA A 88 -16.74 -3.86 -0.19
CA ALA A 88 -17.08 -5.27 -0.13
C ALA A 88 -16.40 -6.12 -1.22
N ASP A 89 -16.15 -7.37 -0.92
CA ASP A 89 -15.43 -8.30 -1.80
C ASP A 89 -16.12 -8.49 -3.15
N ASP A 90 -17.43 -8.64 -3.19
CA ASP A 90 -18.19 -8.86 -4.43
C ASP A 90 -18.06 -7.70 -5.43
N THR A 91 -18.04 -6.46 -4.95
CA THR A 91 -17.82 -5.26 -5.77
C THR A 91 -16.41 -5.24 -6.36
N ILE A 92 -15.41 -5.56 -5.56
CA ILE A 92 -14.01 -5.63 -6.01
C ILE A 92 -13.84 -6.77 -7.01
N ALA A 93 -14.35 -7.95 -6.72
CA ALA A 93 -14.28 -9.11 -7.59
C ALA A 93 -14.88 -8.85 -8.98
N SER A 94 -16.02 -8.16 -9.04
CA SER A 94 -16.64 -7.73 -10.30
C SER A 94 -15.73 -6.83 -11.11
N HIS A 95 -15.10 -5.86 -10.48
CA HIS A 95 -14.17 -4.95 -11.16
C HIS A 95 -12.93 -5.70 -11.66
N TRP A 96 -12.33 -6.54 -10.80
CA TRP A 96 -11.17 -7.36 -11.17
C TRP A 96 -11.46 -8.23 -12.40
N ALA A 97 -12.62 -8.89 -12.41
CA ALA A 97 -13.04 -9.72 -13.54
C ALA A 97 -13.22 -8.90 -14.83
N SER A 98 -13.86 -7.73 -14.75
CA SER A 98 -14.11 -6.88 -15.91
C SER A 98 -12.85 -6.29 -16.50
N GLU A 99 -11.84 -6.01 -15.68
CA GLU A 99 -10.57 -5.38 -16.09
C GLU A 99 -9.44 -6.40 -16.29
N GLY A 100 -9.69 -7.68 -16.06
CA GLY A 100 -8.66 -8.74 -16.19
C GLY A 100 -7.52 -8.62 -15.19
N LEU A 101 -7.77 -8.06 -13.99
CA LEU A 101 -6.79 -7.96 -12.94
C LEU A 101 -6.61 -9.31 -12.24
N THR A 102 -5.36 -9.65 -11.89
CA THR A 102 -5.01 -10.95 -11.28
C THR A 102 -4.30 -10.83 -9.94
N MET A 103 -3.79 -9.64 -9.61
CA MET A 103 -3.12 -9.41 -8.34
C MET A 103 -4.08 -9.66 -7.16
N PRO A 104 -3.63 -10.31 -6.07
CA PRO A 104 -4.45 -10.48 -4.88
C PRO A 104 -4.84 -9.13 -4.26
N TYR A 105 -6.01 -9.08 -3.66
CA TYR A 105 -6.48 -7.92 -2.90
C TYR A 105 -7.08 -8.35 -1.58
N SER A 106 -7.17 -7.42 -0.63
CA SER A 106 -7.90 -7.60 0.63
C SER A 106 -9.11 -6.69 0.68
N ALA A 107 -10.30 -7.27 0.78
CA ALA A 107 -11.53 -6.53 0.96
C ALA A 107 -11.71 -6.18 2.44
N GLN A 108 -11.74 -4.89 2.75
CA GLN A 108 -11.93 -4.39 4.10
C GLN A 108 -13.33 -3.77 4.22
N LYS A 109 -14.11 -4.26 5.16
CA LYS A 109 -15.45 -3.73 5.42
C LYS A 109 -15.43 -2.29 5.97
N TYR A 110 -14.39 -1.97 6.74
CA TYR A 110 -14.22 -0.69 7.42
C TYR A 110 -12.83 -0.09 7.14
N ARG A 111 -12.65 1.19 7.46
CA ARG A 111 -11.39 1.92 7.24
C ARG A 111 -10.29 1.62 8.26
N VAL A 112 -10.43 0.61 9.08
CA VAL A 112 -9.53 0.34 10.23
C VAL A 112 -8.08 0.21 9.80
N ILE A 113 -7.79 -0.53 8.74
CA ILE A 113 -6.41 -0.69 8.24
C ILE A 113 -5.93 0.59 7.57
N TYR A 114 -6.76 1.21 6.72
CA TYR A 114 -6.41 2.46 6.05
C TYR A 114 -6.09 3.58 7.05
N GLU A 115 -6.86 3.70 8.13
CA GLU A 115 -6.67 4.74 9.16
C GLU A 115 -5.38 4.58 9.97
N LEU A 116 -4.72 3.41 9.91
CA LEU A 116 -3.37 3.25 10.43
C LEU A 116 -2.33 4.03 9.61
N PHE A 117 -2.62 4.31 8.36
CA PHE A 117 -1.72 4.95 7.41
C PHE A 117 -2.06 6.40 7.12
N ALA A 118 -3.34 6.71 6.94
CA ALA A 118 -3.79 8.03 6.50
C ALA A 118 -5.24 8.33 6.91
N SER A 119 -5.62 9.60 6.82
CA SER A 119 -6.97 10.09 7.12
C SER A 119 -7.80 10.34 5.85
N SER A 120 -7.15 10.62 4.73
CA SER A 120 -7.82 11.00 3.48
C SER A 120 -6.98 10.67 2.26
N ARG A 121 -7.61 10.77 1.09
CA ARG A 121 -7.08 10.55 -0.25
C ARG A 121 -6.81 9.09 -0.59
N ILE A 122 -7.35 8.68 -1.72
CA ILE A 122 -7.06 7.48 -2.48
C ILE A 122 -7.11 7.85 -3.98
N PRO A 123 -6.36 7.18 -4.87
CA PRO A 123 -5.43 6.11 -4.55
C PRO A 123 -4.30 6.60 -3.65
N ARG A 124 -3.78 5.70 -2.83
CA ARG A 124 -2.61 5.98 -2.02
C ARG A 124 -1.68 4.79 -2.10
N VAL A 125 -0.48 5.02 -2.61
CA VAL A 125 0.53 3.98 -2.82
C VAL A 125 1.75 4.30 -1.95
N TYR A 126 2.17 3.31 -1.18
CA TYR A 126 3.40 3.36 -0.40
C TYR A 126 4.40 2.39 -1.00
N ILE A 127 5.59 2.85 -1.32
CA ILE A 127 6.72 2.01 -1.70
C ILE A 127 7.71 2.02 -0.54
N CYS A 128 8.03 0.84 -0.03
CA CYS A 128 8.79 0.67 1.20
C CYS A 128 10.02 -0.22 0.97
N LYS A 129 11.04 0.00 1.78
CA LYS A 129 12.21 -0.87 1.89
C LYS A 129 12.40 -1.25 3.36
N ASP A 130 12.38 -2.56 3.64
CA ASP A 130 12.52 -3.10 5.00
C ASP A 130 11.56 -2.44 6.01
N GLY A 131 10.32 -2.18 5.58
CA GLY A 131 9.27 -1.56 6.39
C GLY A 131 9.34 -0.04 6.52
N VAL A 132 10.33 0.61 5.94
CA VAL A 132 10.45 2.08 5.91
C VAL A 132 9.85 2.63 4.63
N ILE A 133 8.96 3.59 4.74
CA ILE A 133 8.33 4.27 3.61
C ILE A 133 9.39 5.10 2.86
N ARG A 134 9.55 4.83 1.57
CA ARG A 134 10.52 5.51 0.71
C ARG A 134 9.85 6.46 -0.27
N ALA A 135 8.61 6.18 -0.67
CA ALA A 135 7.81 7.06 -1.50
C ALA A 135 6.33 6.89 -1.19
N ILE A 136 5.58 7.96 -1.38
CA ILE A 136 4.11 8.00 -1.26
C ILE A 136 3.57 8.66 -2.51
N PHE A 137 2.64 7.97 -3.19
CA PHE A 137 1.92 8.49 -4.33
C PHE A 137 0.43 8.61 -4.00
N THR A 138 -0.17 9.71 -4.37
CA THR A 138 -1.62 9.96 -4.23
C THR A 138 -2.16 10.55 -5.53
N ASP A 139 -3.43 10.96 -5.52
CA ASP A 139 -4.07 11.68 -6.62
C ASP A 139 -3.55 13.12 -6.81
N THR A 140 -2.62 13.58 -5.99
CA THR A 140 -2.10 14.95 -6.00
C THR A 140 -0.57 14.95 -6.13
N PRO A 141 0.01 15.75 -7.04
CA PRO A 141 -0.64 16.64 -8.01
C PRO A 141 -1.35 15.93 -9.17
N GLU A 142 -1.01 14.70 -9.44
CA GLU A 142 -1.56 13.83 -10.50
C GLU A 142 -1.62 12.38 -10.01
N ASN A 143 -2.44 11.56 -10.65
CA ASN A 143 -2.52 10.14 -10.33
C ASN A 143 -1.18 9.44 -10.54
N PRO A 144 -0.85 8.44 -9.69
CA PRO A 144 0.36 7.66 -9.85
C PRO A 144 0.40 6.97 -11.21
N ILE A 145 1.53 7.05 -11.88
CA ILE A 145 1.77 6.35 -13.14
C ILE A 145 2.84 5.27 -12.98
N TYR A 146 2.82 4.30 -13.88
CA TYR A 146 3.74 3.16 -13.84
C TYR A 146 5.21 3.59 -13.82
N GLU A 147 5.62 4.54 -14.65
CA GLU A 147 7.01 4.98 -14.81
C GLU A 147 7.56 5.59 -13.52
N ASP A 148 6.77 6.41 -12.83
CA ASP A 148 7.21 7.07 -11.60
C ASP A 148 7.37 6.07 -10.45
N MET A 149 6.43 5.15 -10.32
CA MET A 149 6.51 4.08 -9.30
C MET A 149 7.65 3.11 -9.59
N LYS A 150 7.83 2.73 -10.87
CA LYS A 150 8.94 1.88 -11.32
C LYS A 150 10.29 2.49 -10.99
N ALA A 151 10.47 3.78 -11.24
CA ALA A 151 11.72 4.48 -10.97
C ALA A 151 12.11 4.40 -9.49
N VAL A 152 11.15 4.49 -8.58
CA VAL A 152 11.40 4.33 -7.14
C VAL A 152 11.80 2.90 -6.80
N ILE A 153 11.07 1.90 -7.31
CA ILE A 153 11.36 0.48 -7.03
C ILE A 153 12.77 0.11 -7.54
N ASP A 154 13.14 0.59 -8.71
CA ASP A 154 14.43 0.29 -9.34
C ASP A 154 15.63 0.85 -8.54
N GLU A 155 15.42 1.86 -7.72
CA GLU A 155 16.46 2.46 -6.84
C GLU A 155 16.62 1.72 -5.50
N LEU A 156 15.73 0.81 -5.16
CA LEU A 156 15.72 0.09 -3.87
C LEU A 156 16.33 -1.31 -4.01
#